data_adcd74277c15f22252c2a68c8e05382f
#
_entry.id   adcd74277c15f22252c2a68c8e05382f
#
_cell.length_a   1.000
_cell.length_b   1.000
_cell.length_c   1.000
_cell.angle_alpha   90.00
_cell.angle_beta   90.00
_cell.angle_gamma   90.00
#
_symmetry.space_group_name_H-M   'P 1'
#
loop_
_entity.id
_entity.type
_entity.pdbx_description
1 polymer ?
#
loop_
_entity_poly.entity_id
_entity_poly.type
_entity_poly.pdbx_seq_one_letter_code
_entity_poly.pdbx_strand_id
1 'polypeptide(L)'
;GIASMRSPMSNGSRYDKRKEKDNMTKKQRALIVIERLREAYPDADCTLEYEEAWKLLVSVRLAAQCTDARVNQIVPKLYEKYPDIDALAAATAEEIEEIVRPCGLGKSKARDINACMKMLRDEYESKVPEDFDALLRLPGVGRKSANLIMGDVFGKPAIVTDTHCIRLVNRIGLVDGIKDPKKVEMALWKICLLYTSD
;
A
#
# COMPACT_ATOMS: atom_id res chain seq x y z
N GLY A 1 -16.47 -41.97 -55.14
CA GLY A 1 -15.78 -41.97 -53.86
C GLY A 1 -15.23 -40.57 -53.55
N ILE A 2 -15.84 -39.86 -52.60
CA ILE A 2 -15.37 -38.54 -52.16
C ILE A 2 -14.46 -38.77 -50.93
N ALA A 3 -13.15 -38.58 -51.09
CA ALA A 3 -12.18 -38.62 -50.01
C ALA A 3 -12.24 -37.32 -49.23
N SER A 4 -12.65 -37.39 -47.95
CA SER A 4 -12.62 -36.31 -46.98
C SER A 4 -11.18 -36.06 -46.55
N MET A 5 -10.61 -34.93 -46.96
CA MET A 5 -9.36 -34.42 -46.38
C MET A 5 -9.64 -33.73 -45.05
N ARG A 6 -9.29 -34.33 -43.94
CA ARG A 6 -9.20 -33.70 -42.63
C ARG A 6 -7.82 -33.04 -42.52
N SER A 7 -7.80 -31.74 -42.42
CA SER A 7 -6.60 -30.95 -42.07
C SER A 7 -6.19 -31.25 -40.64
N PRO A 8 -4.88 -31.37 -40.31
CA PRO A 8 -4.44 -31.54 -38.95
C PRO A 8 -4.53 -30.21 -38.23
N MET A 9 -5.37 -30.11 -37.20
CA MET A 9 -5.41 -29.00 -36.29
C MET A 9 -4.06 -28.86 -35.56
N SER A 10 -3.47 -27.69 -35.67
CA SER A 10 -2.18 -27.31 -35.10
C SER A 10 -2.19 -27.38 -33.58
N ASN A 11 -1.54 -28.38 -33.01
CA ASN A 11 -1.32 -28.58 -31.58
C ASN A 11 -0.12 -27.76 -31.07
N GLY A 12 0.40 -26.79 -31.87
CA GLY A 12 1.59 -25.98 -31.58
C GLY A 12 1.39 -24.87 -30.55
N SER A 13 0.16 -24.33 -30.44
CA SER A 13 -0.07 -23.09 -29.69
C SER A 13 0.00 -23.19 -28.16
N ARG A 14 -0.27 -24.35 -27.55
CA ARG A 14 -0.21 -24.52 -26.09
C ARG A 14 1.17 -24.90 -25.56
N TYR A 15 1.95 -25.60 -26.36
CA TYR A 15 3.29 -26.06 -25.99
C TYR A 15 4.32 -24.91 -26.07
N ASP A 16 4.17 -24.01 -27.04
CA ASP A 16 5.01 -22.81 -27.19
C ASP A 16 4.79 -21.80 -26.05
N LYS A 17 3.53 -21.54 -25.67
CA LYS A 17 3.21 -20.63 -24.57
C LYS A 17 3.70 -21.11 -23.19
N ARG A 18 3.90 -22.42 -22.99
CA ARG A 18 4.52 -22.95 -21.75
C ARG A 18 6.04 -22.74 -21.74
N LYS A 19 6.72 -22.96 -22.86
CA LYS A 19 8.17 -22.73 -22.98
C LYS A 19 8.56 -21.26 -22.86
N GLU A 20 7.75 -20.33 -23.39
CA GLU A 20 7.96 -18.91 -23.19
C GLU A 20 7.80 -18.49 -21.73
N LYS A 21 6.87 -19.10 -20.98
CA LYS A 21 6.71 -18.85 -19.54
C LYS A 21 7.90 -19.34 -18.71
N ASP A 22 8.55 -20.43 -19.09
CA ASP A 22 9.67 -21.00 -18.33
C ASP A 22 11.00 -20.24 -18.54
N ASN A 23 11.11 -19.41 -19.61
CA ASN A 23 12.32 -18.63 -19.91
C ASN A 23 12.22 -17.14 -19.50
N MET A 24 11.07 -16.72 -18.94
CA MET A 24 10.86 -15.33 -18.59
C MET A 24 11.56 -14.95 -17.29
N THR A 25 12.39 -13.90 -17.32
CA THR A 25 13.00 -13.36 -16.11
C THR A 25 11.93 -12.77 -15.17
N LYS A 26 12.23 -12.69 -13.87
CA LYS A 26 11.34 -12.06 -12.89
C LYS A 26 11.01 -10.61 -13.25
N LYS A 27 11.96 -9.87 -13.80
CA LYS A 27 11.80 -8.51 -14.29
C LYS A 27 10.78 -8.45 -15.44
N GLN A 28 10.95 -9.25 -16.49
CA GLN A 28 10.00 -9.31 -17.61
C GLN A 28 8.60 -9.68 -17.13
N ARG A 29 8.50 -10.62 -16.19
CA ARG A 29 7.23 -11.02 -15.58
C ARG A 29 6.58 -9.88 -14.81
N ALA A 30 7.35 -9.12 -14.03
CA ALA A 30 6.86 -7.96 -13.29
C ALA A 30 6.29 -6.89 -14.24
N LEU A 31 7.00 -6.59 -15.34
CA LEU A 31 6.55 -5.63 -16.35
C LEU A 31 5.19 -6.01 -16.94
N ILE A 32 5.04 -7.26 -17.38
CA ILE A 32 3.78 -7.76 -17.94
C ILE A 32 2.66 -7.70 -16.90
N VAL A 33 2.94 -8.03 -15.63
CA VAL A 33 1.94 -7.98 -14.56
C VAL A 33 1.49 -6.54 -14.31
N ILE A 34 2.42 -5.59 -14.23
CA ILE A 34 2.11 -4.16 -14.03
C ILE A 34 1.25 -3.63 -15.19
N GLU A 35 1.64 -3.91 -16.42
CA GLU A 35 0.89 -3.51 -17.62
C GLU A 35 -0.55 -4.04 -17.59
N ARG A 36 -0.71 -5.33 -17.32
CA ARG A 36 -2.04 -5.95 -17.22
C ARG A 36 -2.87 -5.42 -16.05
N LEU A 37 -2.24 -5.09 -14.92
CA LEU A 37 -2.94 -4.47 -13.80
C LEU A 37 -3.42 -3.06 -14.15
N ARG A 38 -2.62 -2.26 -14.85
CA ARG A 38 -3.02 -0.93 -15.34
C ARG A 38 -4.19 -1.01 -16.31
N GLU A 39 -4.17 -1.99 -17.22
CA GLU A 39 -5.28 -2.22 -18.15
C GLU A 39 -6.57 -2.70 -17.45
N ALA A 40 -6.43 -3.60 -16.48
CA ALA A 40 -7.58 -4.18 -15.79
C ALA A 40 -8.19 -3.26 -14.72
N TYR A 41 -7.39 -2.36 -14.15
CA TYR A 41 -7.75 -1.47 -13.04
C TYR A 41 -7.20 -0.06 -13.27
N PRO A 42 -7.65 0.64 -14.35
CA PRO A 42 -7.12 1.97 -14.71
C PRO A 42 -7.39 3.03 -13.64
N ASP A 43 -8.49 2.88 -12.89
CA ASP A 43 -8.93 3.81 -11.85
C ASP A 43 -8.57 3.34 -10.43
N ALA A 44 -7.58 2.42 -10.30
CA ALA A 44 -7.16 1.95 -8.99
C ALA A 44 -6.43 3.06 -8.24
N ASP A 45 -6.98 3.42 -7.09
CA ASP A 45 -6.47 4.49 -6.23
C ASP A 45 -6.59 4.10 -4.75
N CYS A 46 -6.10 4.95 -3.86
CA CYS A 46 -6.24 4.79 -2.42
C CYS A 46 -7.72 4.84 -2.02
N THR A 47 -8.18 3.84 -1.28
CA THR A 47 -9.58 3.76 -0.80
C THR A 47 -9.84 4.54 0.47
N LEU A 48 -8.78 5.02 1.14
CA LEU A 48 -8.89 5.94 2.26
C LEU A 48 -9.08 7.37 1.74
N GLU A 49 -10.12 8.04 2.21
CA GLU A 49 -10.41 9.42 1.85
C GLU A 49 -9.53 10.38 2.68
N TYR A 50 -8.80 11.27 2.01
CA TYR A 50 -7.98 12.29 2.66
C TYR A 50 -7.77 13.50 1.74
N GLU A 51 -7.57 14.66 2.32
CA GLU A 51 -7.25 15.92 1.62
C GLU A 51 -5.81 16.37 1.89
N GLU A 52 -5.27 15.96 3.04
CA GLU A 52 -3.95 16.36 3.52
C GLU A 52 -3.15 15.13 3.99
N ALA A 53 -1.84 15.17 3.82
CA ALA A 53 -0.93 14.06 4.14
C ALA A 53 -1.08 13.53 5.57
N TRP A 54 -1.27 14.41 6.56
CA TRP A 54 -1.45 14.01 7.95
C TRP A 54 -2.79 13.28 8.20
N LYS A 55 -3.82 13.61 7.43
CA LYS A 55 -5.11 12.90 7.47
C LYS A 55 -4.96 11.47 6.97
N LEU A 56 -4.13 11.25 5.93
CA LEU A 56 -3.81 9.90 5.48
C LEU A 56 -3.03 9.12 6.55
N LEU A 57 -2.07 9.72 7.23
CA LEU A 57 -1.37 9.06 8.36
C LEU A 57 -2.34 8.58 9.45
N VAL A 58 -3.29 9.44 9.84
CA VAL A 58 -4.34 9.09 10.81
C VAL A 58 -5.19 7.93 10.27
N SER A 59 -5.69 8.04 9.04
CA SER A 59 -6.55 7.04 8.43
C SER A 59 -5.86 5.68 8.29
N VAL A 60 -4.60 5.65 7.87
CA VAL A 60 -3.79 4.43 7.78
C VAL A 60 -3.61 3.78 9.16
N ARG A 61 -3.38 4.57 10.20
CA ARG A 61 -3.29 4.03 11.58
C ARG A 61 -4.62 3.46 12.04
N LEU A 62 -5.73 4.10 11.70
CA LEU A 62 -7.08 3.62 12.01
C LEU A 62 -7.44 2.36 11.21
N ALA A 63 -6.98 2.21 9.98
CA ALA A 63 -7.23 1.06 9.12
C ALA A 63 -6.56 -0.24 9.61
N ALA A 64 -5.62 -0.17 10.55
CA ALA A 64 -5.03 -1.37 11.15
C ALA A 64 -6.12 -2.25 11.80
N GLN A 65 -6.38 -3.43 11.24
CA GLN A 65 -7.46 -4.35 11.66
C GLN A 65 -8.86 -3.71 11.62
N CYS A 66 -9.08 -2.79 10.67
CA CYS A 66 -10.36 -2.13 10.43
C CYS A 66 -10.54 -1.96 8.92
N THR A 67 -11.77 -1.88 8.44
CA THR A 67 -12.05 -1.63 7.02
C THR A 67 -11.92 -0.14 6.71
N ASP A 68 -11.44 0.20 5.51
CA ASP A 68 -11.33 1.58 5.05
C ASP A 68 -12.69 2.29 5.05
N ALA A 69 -13.75 1.59 4.65
CA ALA A 69 -15.12 2.12 4.72
C ALA A 69 -15.52 2.56 6.14
N ARG A 70 -15.12 1.80 7.18
CA ARG A 70 -15.37 2.19 8.57
C ARG A 70 -14.52 3.40 8.97
N VAL A 71 -13.27 3.45 8.55
CA VAL A 71 -12.39 4.61 8.79
C VAL A 71 -13.00 5.86 8.17
N ASN A 72 -13.37 5.81 6.89
CA ASN A 72 -13.96 6.94 6.16
C ASN A 72 -15.29 7.46 6.80
N GLN A 73 -16.04 6.59 7.51
CA GLN A 73 -17.21 7.00 8.28
C GLN A 73 -16.87 7.72 9.60
N ILE A 74 -15.72 7.46 10.18
CA ILE A 74 -15.34 7.96 11.52
C ILE A 74 -14.52 9.25 11.43
N VAL A 75 -13.58 9.34 10.48
CA VAL A 75 -12.63 10.47 10.40
C VAL A 75 -13.29 11.84 10.21
N PRO A 76 -14.45 12.01 9.55
CA PRO A 76 -15.11 13.32 9.48
C PRO A 76 -15.42 13.91 10.86
N LYS A 77 -15.89 13.09 11.80
CA LYS A 77 -16.16 13.52 13.18
C LYS A 77 -14.88 13.91 13.93
N LEU A 78 -13.78 13.20 13.63
CA LEU A 78 -12.48 13.51 14.23
C LEU A 78 -11.97 14.87 13.74
N TYR A 79 -12.06 15.13 12.42
CA TYR A 79 -11.56 16.36 11.80
C TYR A 79 -12.50 17.57 12.03
N GLU A 80 -13.79 17.34 12.27
CA GLU A 80 -14.70 18.40 12.73
C GLU A 80 -14.28 18.94 14.10
N LYS A 81 -13.88 18.05 15.02
CA LYS A 81 -13.43 18.41 16.36
C LYS A 81 -11.98 18.91 16.40
N TYR A 82 -11.11 18.31 15.56
CA TYR A 82 -9.67 18.60 15.50
C TYR A 82 -9.26 18.86 14.04
N PRO A 83 -9.39 20.09 13.56
CA PRO A 83 -9.26 20.43 12.14
C PRO A 83 -7.83 20.39 11.61
N ASP A 84 -6.82 20.37 12.48
CA ASP A 84 -5.41 20.42 12.13
C ASP A 84 -4.53 19.58 13.08
N ILE A 85 -3.24 19.51 12.74
CA ILE A 85 -2.23 18.78 13.50
C ILE A 85 -2.11 19.34 14.93
N ASP A 86 -2.15 20.66 15.08
CA ASP A 86 -1.96 21.33 16.37
C ASP A 86 -3.13 21.02 17.32
N ALA A 87 -4.35 21.02 16.81
CA ALA A 87 -5.54 20.66 17.57
C ALA A 87 -5.49 19.18 18.03
N LEU A 88 -5.12 18.25 17.13
CA LEU A 88 -4.95 16.84 17.49
C LEU A 88 -3.77 16.59 18.45
N ALA A 89 -2.69 17.36 18.32
CA ALA A 89 -1.54 17.29 19.22
C ALA A 89 -1.89 17.81 20.62
N ALA A 90 -2.75 18.83 20.72
CA ALA A 90 -3.21 19.41 21.97
C ALA A 90 -4.25 18.56 22.70
N ALA A 91 -4.99 17.69 21.96
CA ALA A 91 -5.98 16.79 22.54
C ALA A 91 -5.34 15.76 23.46
N THR A 92 -6.13 15.13 24.32
CA THR A 92 -5.72 13.94 25.07
C THR A 92 -5.98 12.66 24.25
N ALA A 93 -5.25 11.61 24.53
CA ALA A 93 -5.49 10.32 23.87
C ALA A 93 -6.89 9.77 24.19
N GLU A 94 -7.41 10.03 25.37
CA GLU A 94 -8.73 9.63 25.82
C GLU A 94 -9.84 10.31 25.00
N GLU A 95 -9.72 11.61 24.74
CA GLU A 95 -10.68 12.37 23.90
C GLU A 95 -10.68 11.87 22.45
N ILE A 96 -9.52 11.53 21.90
CA ILE A 96 -9.38 10.93 20.56
C ILE A 96 -10.00 9.54 20.56
N GLU A 97 -9.73 8.72 21.62
CA GLU A 97 -10.27 7.36 21.74
C GLU A 97 -11.79 7.34 21.70
N GLU A 98 -12.47 8.24 22.36
CA GLU A 98 -13.92 8.33 22.35
C GLU A 98 -14.50 8.35 20.93
N ILE A 99 -13.82 9.05 20.01
CA ILE A 99 -14.26 9.17 18.63
C ILE A 99 -13.84 7.95 17.80
N VAL A 100 -12.59 7.48 17.95
CA VAL A 100 -12.02 6.43 17.07
C VAL A 100 -12.29 5.01 17.56
N ARG A 101 -12.89 4.83 18.74
CA ARG A 101 -13.22 3.51 19.32
C ARG A 101 -13.92 2.54 18.36
N PRO A 102 -14.85 2.99 17.49
CA PRO A 102 -15.52 2.11 16.53
C PRO A 102 -14.57 1.46 15.48
N CYS A 103 -13.34 1.99 15.32
CA CYS A 103 -12.32 1.39 14.45
C CYS A 103 -11.58 0.20 15.10
N GLY A 104 -11.93 -0.18 16.34
CA GLY A 104 -11.22 -1.20 17.12
C GLY A 104 -9.84 -0.74 17.60
N LEU A 105 -9.32 -1.37 18.68
CA LEU A 105 -8.05 -0.99 19.30
C LEU A 105 -7.92 0.52 19.62
N GLY A 106 -9.06 1.16 19.97
CA GLY A 106 -9.20 2.60 20.10
C GLY A 106 -8.11 3.25 20.95
N LYS A 107 -7.86 2.69 22.14
CA LYS A 107 -6.85 3.20 23.08
C LYS A 107 -5.43 3.25 22.49
N SER A 108 -4.99 2.17 21.83
CA SER A 108 -3.67 2.12 21.19
C SER A 108 -3.58 3.07 20.01
N LYS A 109 -4.63 3.10 19.16
CA LYS A 109 -4.69 3.97 17.98
C LYS A 109 -4.71 5.44 18.37
N ALA A 110 -5.52 5.83 19.34
CA ALA A 110 -5.61 7.19 19.83
C ALA A 110 -4.28 7.70 20.41
N ARG A 111 -3.61 6.86 21.21
CA ARG A 111 -2.29 7.19 21.75
C ARG A 111 -1.26 7.40 20.64
N ASP A 112 -1.22 6.51 19.66
CA ASP A 112 -0.26 6.62 18.55
C ASP A 112 -0.55 7.83 17.68
N ILE A 113 -1.83 8.14 17.39
CA ILE A 113 -2.24 9.33 16.63
C ILE A 113 -1.82 10.59 17.38
N ASN A 114 -2.14 10.71 18.67
CA ASN A 114 -1.78 11.87 19.48
C ASN A 114 -0.26 12.07 19.53
N ALA A 115 0.50 11.01 19.79
CA ALA A 115 1.97 11.08 19.83
C ALA A 115 2.57 11.43 18.45
N CYS A 116 2.00 10.90 17.35
CA CYS A 116 2.41 11.23 15.98
C CYS A 116 2.18 12.71 15.69
N MET A 117 1.00 13.27 16.02
CA MET A 117 0.71 14.68 15.79
C MET A 117 1.58 15.59 16.64
N LYS A 118 1.88 15.23 17.89
CA LYS A 118 2.85 15.96 18.73
C LYS A 118 4.23 16.01 18.09
N MET A 119 4.72 14.87 17.60
CA MET A 119 6.03 14.83 16.93
C MET A 119 6.03 15.64 15.64
N LEU A 120 4.97 15.60 14.82
CA LEU A 120 4.86 16.43 13.62
C LEU A 120 4.90 17.93 13.96
N ARG A 121 4.16 18.35 15.00
CA ARG A 121 4.15 19.73 15.46
C ARG A 121 5.53 20.16 15.97
N ASP A 122 6.14 19.37 16.84
CA ASP A 122 7.32 19.75 17.61
C ASP A 122 8.64 19.60 16.82
N GLU A 123 8.72 18.64 15.89
CA GLU A 123 9.95 18.31 15.16
C GLU A 123 9.88 18.56 13.65
N TYR A 124 8.67 18.71 13.06
CA TYR A 124 8.47 18.81 11.62
C TYR A 124 7.61 20.00 11.20
N GLU A 125 7.50 21.04 12.02
CA GLU A 125 6.75 22.29 11.70
C GLU A 125 5.31 22.00 11.23
N SER A 126 4.62 21.06 11.88
CA SER A 126 3.27 20.59 11.51
C SER A 126 3.17 20.11 10.05
N LYS A 127 4.23 19.51 9.51
CA LYS A 127 4.27 18.93 8.16
C LYS A 127 4.65 17.46 8.21
N VAL A 128 4.10 16.68 7.29
CA VAL A 128 4.51 15.29 7.10
C VAL A 128 5.84 15.26 6.36
N PRO A 129 6.90 14.61 6.89
CA PRO A 129 8.21 14.59 6.24
C PRO A 129 8.20 13.75 4.96
N GLU A 130 8.84 14.28 3.90
CA GLU A 130 9.08 13.58 2.63
C GLU A 130 10.36 12.73 2.70
N ASP A 131 10.53 12.00 3.79
CA ASP A 131 11.68 11.13 4.03
C ASP A 131 11.23 9.83 4.69
N PHE A 132 11.64 8.69 4.12
CA PHE A 132 11.20 7.37 4.57
C PHE A 132 11.63 7.04 6.00
N ASP A 133 12.86 7.39 6.37
CA ASP A 133 13.38 7.12 7.72
C ASP A 133 12.76 8.05 8.75
N ALA A 134 12.47 9.29 8.37
CA ALA A 134 11.70 10.21 9.21
C ALA A 134 10.27 9.70 9.44
N LEU A 135 9.59 9.21 8.40
CA LEU A 135 8.27 8.59 8.55
C LEU A 135 8.29 7.39 9.50
N LEU A 136 9.32 6.54 9.45
CA LEU A 136 9.46 5.39 10.34
C LEU A 136 9.67 5.77 11.81
N ARG A 137 10.11 7.00 12.12
CA ARG A 137 10.23 7.49 13.50
C ARG A 137 8.89 7.95 14.08
N LEU A 138 7.91 8.24 13.24
CA LEU A 138 6.59 8.67 13.70
C LEU A 138 5.86 7.54 14.44
N PRO A 139 5.28 7.82 15.62
CA PRO A 139 4.52 6.85 16.38
C PRO A 139 3.38 6.21 15.56
N GLY A 140 3.30 4.88 15.57
CA GLY A 140 2.28 4.14 14.84
C GLY A 140 2.53 3.97 13.34
N VAL A 141 3.64 4.48 12.80
CA VAL A 141 4.01 4.37 11.39
C VAL A 141 5.02 3.24 11.19
N GLY A 142 4.60 2.19 10.50
CA GLY A 142 5.46 1.08 10.08
C GLY A 142 5.88 1.20 8.63
N ARG A 143 6.72 0.27 8.14
CA ARG A 143 7.20 0.26 6.73
C ARG A 143 6.08 0.28 5.70
N LYS A 144 5.00 -0.48 5.93
CA LYS A 144 3.83 -0.49 5.04
C LYS A 144 3.21 0.91 4.92
N SER A 145 2.99 1.56 6.07
CA SER A 145 2.41 2.91 6.12
C SER A 145 3.35 3.96 5.53
N ALA A 146 4.64 3.88 5.82
CA ALA A 146 5.64 4.77 5.24
C ALA A 146 5.71 4.65 3.72
N ASN A 147 5.72 3.43 3.16
CA ASN A 147 5.67 3.22 1.72
C ASN A 147 4.37 3.78 1.10
N LEU A 148 3.22 3.61 1.77
CA LEU A 148 1.96 4.17 1.27
C LEU A 148 2.04 5.70 1.21
N ILE A 149 2.51 6.36 2.27
CA ILE A 149 2.68 7.82 2.30
C ILE A 149 3.67 8.29 1.23
N MET A 150 4.81 7.62 1.07
CA MET A 150 5.80 7.97 0.05
C MET A 150 5.23 7.87 -1.37
N GLY A 151 4.49 6.82 -1.66
CA GLY A 151 3.88 6.62 -2.98
C GLY A 151 2.70 7.53 -3.24
N ASP A 152 1.75 7.57 -2.33
CA ASP A 152 0.43 8.17 -2.53
C ASP A 152 0.46 9.70 -2.37
N VAL A 153 1.18 10.20 -1.36
CA VAL A 153 1.28 11.63 -1.07
C VAL A 153 2.39 12.30 -1.87
N PHE A 154 3.57 11.69 -1.91
CA PHE A 154 4.77 12.33 -2.47
C PHE A 154 5.12 11.85 -3.88
N GLY A 155 4.36 10.89 -4.45
CA GLY A 155 4.63 10.36 -5.79
C GLY A 155 5.99 9.67 -5.92
N LYS A 156 6.61 9.27 -4.80
CA LYS A 156 7.91 8.60 -4.79
C LYS A 156 7.74 7.11 -5.09
N PRO A 157 8.74 6.47 -5.69
CA PRO A 157 8.74 5.02 -5.82
C PRO A 157 8.54 4.36 -4.46
N ALA A 158 7.54 3.50 -4.36
CA ALA A 158 7.20 2.82 -3.11
C ALA A 158 6.59 1.44 -3.38
N ILE A 159 6.79 0.51 -2.45
CA ILE A 159 6.23 -0.84 -2.55
C ILE A 159 5.48 -1.16 -1.25
N VAL A 160 4.16 -1.13 -1.32
CA VAL A 160 3.29 -1.48 -0.18
C VAL A 160 3.12 -2.99 -0.12
N THR A 161 3.80 -3.64 0.83
CA THR A 161 3.75 -5.10 1.02
C THR A 161 2.75 -5.47 2.11
N ASP A 162 1.50 -5.63 1.70
CA ASP A 162 0.47 -6.20 2.56
C ASP A 162 0.33 -7.72 2.35
N THR A 163 -0.59 -8.36 3.08
CA THR A 163 -0.82 -9.80 2.98
C THR A 163 -1.27 -10.24 1.59
N HIS A 164 -1.99 -9.39 0.86
CA HIS A 164 -2.43 -9.66 -0.52
C HIS A 164 -1.25 -9.58 -1.48
N CYS A 165 -0.44 -8.53 -1.39
CA CYS A 165 0.79 -8.38 -2.16
C CYS A 165 1.71 -9.60 -1.95
N ILE A 166 2.02 -9.95 -0.70
CA ILE A 166 2.88 -11.09 -0.36
C ILE A 166 2.37 -12.39 -1.00
N ARG A 167 1.06 -12.67 -0.89
CA ARG A 167 0.45 -13.85 -1.47
C ARG A 167 0.54 -13.86 -2.99
N LEU A 168 0.22 -12.73 -3.63
CA LEU A 168 0.19 -12.63 -5.09
C LEU A 168 1.59 -12.73 -5.70
N VAL A 169 2.59 -12.01 -5.18
CA VAL A 169 3.95 -12.03 -5.73
C VAL A 169 4.62 -13.40 -5.61
N ASN A 170 4.28 -14.17 -4.56
CA ASN A 170 4.68 -15.57 -4.46
C ASN A 170 3.95 -16.43 -5.50
N ARG A 171 2.64 -16.26 -5.67
CA ARG A 171 1.84 -17.07 -6.60
C ARG A 171 2.23 -16.85 -8.06
N ILE A 172 2.57 -15.61 -8.43
CA ILE A 172 3.01 -15.28 -9.80
C ILE A 172 4.50 -15.50 -10.01
N GLY A 173 5.25 -15.89 -8.98
CA GLY A 173 6.67 -16.25 -9.05
C GLY A 173 7.60 -15.04 -9.20
N LEU A 174 7.27 -13.88 -8.63
CA LEU A 174 8.18 -12.75 -8.48
C LEU A 174 9.12 -12.95 -7.29
N VAL A 175 8.64 -13.60 -6.24
CA VAL A 175 9.45 -14.05 -5.10
C VAL A 175 9.19 -15.54 -4.83
N ASP A 176 10.12 -16.21 -4.16
CA ASP A 176 10.09 -17.65 -3.97
C ASP A 176 9.88 -18.00 -2.48
N GLY A 177 8.62 -18.20 -2.07
CA GLY A 177 8.26 -18.65 -0.72
C GLY A 177 8.53 -17.64 0.40
N ILE A 178 8.82 -16.38 0.09
CA ILE A 178 9.09 -15.34 1.08
C ILE A 178 7.78 -14.85 1.69
N LYS A 179 7.65 -14.91 3.02
CA LYS A 179 6.48 -14.48 3.77
C LYS A 179 6.72 -13.22 4.60
N ASP A 180 7.96 -12.90 4.91
CA ASP A 180 8.32 -11.70 5.66
C ASP A 180 8.11 -10.44 4.80
N PRO A 181 7.29 -9.46 5.25
CA PRO A 181 6.94 -8.28 4.46
C PRO A 181 8.16 -7.47 4.02
N LYS A 182 9.14 -7.25 4.92
CA LYS A 182 10.36 -6.50 4.60
C LYS A 182 11.21 -7.21 3.57
N LYS A 183 11.35 -8.53 3.68
CA LYS A 183 12.11 -9.33 2.70
C LYS A 183 11.43 -9.34 1.34
N VAL A 184 10.09 -9.39 1.30
CA VAL A 184 9.32 -9.28 0.05
C VAL A 184 9.51 -7.90 -0.56
N GLU A 185 9.36 -6.83 0.21
CA GLU A 185 9.61 -5.46 -0.22
C GLU A 185 11.00 -5.34 -0.86
N MET A 186 12.06 -5.76 -0.15
CA MET A 186 13.44 -5.69 -0.64
C MET A 186 13.69 -6.55 -1.89
N ALA A 187 13.03 -7.69 -2.01
CA ALA A 187 13.12 -8.53 -3.21
C ALA A 187 12.43 -7.87 -4.41
N LEU A 188 11.28 -7.25 -4.20
CA LEU A 188 10.55 -6.52 -5.24
C LEU A 188 11.30 -5.25 -5.68
N TRP A 189 11.94 -4.53 -4.77
CA TRP A 189 12.81 -3.41 -5.11
C TRP A 189 13.88 -3.80 -6.13
N LYS A 190 14.54 -4.95 -5.98
CA LYS A 190 15.54 -5.45 -6.92
C LYS A 190 14.98 -5.77 -8.31
N ILE A 191 13.68 -6.07 -8.40
CA ILE A 191 13.01 -6.43 -9.65
C ILE A 191 12.43 -5.20 -10.34
N CYS A 192 11.85 -4.27 -9.56
CA CYS A 192 11.06 -3.14 -10.04
C CYS A 192 11.84 -1.81 -10.15
N LEU A 193 13.02 -1.69 -9.53
CA LEU A 193 13.82 -0.44 -9.46
C LEU A 193 14.27 0.14 -10.81
N LEU A 194 14.00 -0.52 -11.92
CA LEU A 194 14.41 -0.07 -13.25
C LEU A 194 13.33 0.77 -13.96
N TYR A 195 12.27 1.16 -13.25
CA TYR A 195 11.20 2.03 -13.76
C TYR A 195 11.34 3.50 -13.37
N THR A 196 12.34 3.86 -12.59
CA THR A 196 12.49 5.21 -12.03
C THR A 196 13.79 5.91 -12.39
N SER A 197 14.47 5.44 -13.43
CA SER A 197 15.60 6.14 -14.03
C SER A 197 15.25 6.49 -15.48
N ASP A 198 14.47 7.55 -15.63
CA ASP A 198 14.49 8.49 -16.75
C ASP A 198 14.30 9.90 -16.19
#